data_e6d6dc235c58a3df22da4a6ca32a1e7b
#
_entry.id   e6d6dc235c58a3df22da4a6ca32a1e7b
#
_cell.length_a   1.000
_cell.length_b   1.000
_cell.length_c   1.000
_cell.angle_alpha   90.00
_cell.angle_beta   90.00
_cell.angle_gamma   90.00
#
_symmetry.space_group_name_H-M   'P 1'
#
loop_
_entity.id
_entity.type
_entity.pdbx_description
1 polymer ?
#
loop_
_entity_poly.entity_id
_entity_poly.type
_entity_poly.pdbx_seq_one_letter_code
_entity_poly.pdbx_strand_id
1 'polypeptide(L)'
;MYFCTNISEVMDKNRIKQLLEQLNERVFEKEHIIAMSLLSAIAGESIFLLGPPGVAKSMVARRLKLAFRGASAFEYLMSRFSTPDEIFGPVSISKLKDEDTYERIVEGYLPTADVVFLDEIWKAGPAIQDRKSTRLNSSHL
;
A
#
# COMPACT_ATOMS: atom_id res chain seq x y z
N MET A 1 -5.85 -0.11 -6.35
CA MET A 1 -4.49 -0.17 -5.82
C MET A 1 -4.25 1.05 -4.96
N TYR A 2 -3.81 0.87 -3.74
CA TYR A 2 -3.54 1.95 -2.81
C TYR A 2 -2.06 1.96 -2.43
N PHE A 3 -1.45 3.13 -2.49
CA PHE A 3 -0.13 3.41 -1.92
C PHE A 3 -0.26 4.43 -0.80
N CYS A 4 0.43 4.21 0.29
CA CYS A 4 0.65 5.21 1.32
C CYS A 4 2.14 5.17 1.67
N THR A 5 2.85 6.27 1.47
CA THR A 5 4.27 6.38 1.82
C THR A 5 4.49 7.61 2.67
N ASN A 6 5.31 7.46 3.69
CA ASN A 6 5.77 8.54 4.55
C ASN A 6 7.26 8.77 4.21
N ILE A 7 7.54 9.48 3.11
CA ILE A 7 8.92 9.77 2.70
C ILE A 7 9.10 11.27 2.61
N SER A 8 9.77 11.84 3.60
CA SER A 8 10.10 13.28 3.69
C SER A 8 11.59 13.55 3.43
N GLU A 9 12.23 12.86 2.49
CA GLU A 9 13.56 13.23 2.02
C GLU A 9 13.51 13.94 0.67
N VAL A 10 14.15 15.10 0.60
CA VAL A 10 14.32 15.88 -0.63
C VAL A 10 15.04 15.04 -1.69
N MET A 11 14.28 14.50 -2.65
CA MET A 11 14.85 13.77 -3.77
C MET A 11 15.34 14.75 -4.85
N ASP A 12 16.63 14.67 -5.17
CA ASP A 12 17.22 15.41 -6.30
C ASP A 12 16.59 14.93 -7.63
N LYS A 13 16.31 15.86 -8.54
CA LYS A 13 15.73 15.62 -9.88
C LYS A 13 16.49 14.53 -10.66
N ASN A 14 17.81 14.49 -10.54
CA ASN A 14 18.63 13.49 -11.23
C ASN A 14 18.41 12.09 -10.68
N ARG A 15 18.26 11.96 -9.37
CA ARG A 15 17.95 10.67 -8.72
C ARG A 15 16.58 10.15 -9.12
N ILE A 16 15.58 11.00 -9.19
CA ILE A 16 14.22 10.63 -9.65
C ILE A 16 14.28 10.12 -11.09
N LYS A 17 15.01 10.81 -11.97
CA LYS A 17 15.17 10.39 -13.37
C LYS A 17 15.84 9.03 -13.50
N GLN A 18 16.94 8.81 -12.81
CA GLN A 18 17.64 7.52 -12.77
C GLN A 18 16.77 6.41 -12.22
N LEU A 19 16.00 6.70 -11.17
CA LEU A 19 15.07 5.73 -10.59
C LEU A 19 13.97 5.34 -11.57
N LEU A 20 13.38 6.32 -12.28
CA LEU A 20 12.38 6.05 -13.32
C LEU A 20 12.95 5.19 -14.46
N GLU A 21 14.17 5.45 -14.90
CA GLU A 21 14.85 4.63 -15.91
C GLU A 21 15.02 3.19 -15.44
N GLN A 22 15.45 2.97 -14.20
CA GLN A 22 15.59 1.64 -13.60
C GLN A 22 14.25 0.92 -13.43
N LEU A 23 13.19 1.63 -13.00
CA LEU A 23 11.85 1.06 -12.84
C LEU A 23 11.22 0.67 -14.17
N ASN A 24 11.56 1.37 -15.24
CA ASN A 24 11.07 1.10 -16.59
C ASN A 24 11.90 0.04 -17.33
N GLU A 25 13.01 -0.41 -16.79
CA GLU A 25 13.86 -1.42 -17.43
C GLU A 25 13.05 -2.70 -17.70
N ARG A 26 12.99 -3.13 -18.97
CA ARG A 26 12.22 -4.29 -19.45
C ARG A 26 10.70 -4.20 -19.21
N VAL A 27 10.17 -2.99 -19.12
CA VAL A 27 8.74 -2.74 -19.01
C VAL A 27 8.31 -1.96 -20.25
N PHE A 28 7.33 -2.48 -20.98
CA PHE A 28 6.84 -1.87 -22.20
C PHE A 28 5.46 -1.24 -21.96
N GLU A 29 5.24 -0.04 -22.51
CA GLU A 29 3.95 0.67 -22.50
C GLU A 29 3.38 0.96 -21.10
N LYS A 30 4.21 1.00 -20.05
CA LYS A 30 3.78 1.27 -18.67
C LYS A 30 4.52 2.43 -18.01
N GLU A 31 5.38 3.12 -18.75
CA GLU A 31 6.24 4.21 -18.24
C GLU A 31 5.40 5.29 -17.54
N HIS A 32 4.27 5.67 -18.14
CA HIS A 32 3.38 6.66 -17.56
C HIS A 32 2.76 6.19 -16.22
N ILE A 33 2.33 4.95 -16.15
CA ILE A 33 1.74 4.38 -14.92
C ILE A 33 2.78 4.30 -13.80
N ILE A 34 4.00 3.89 -14.12
CA ILE A 34 5.12 3.83 -13.16
C ILE A 34 5.46 5.24 -12.67
N ALA A 35 5.56 6.23 -13.57
CA ALA A 35 5.86 7.60 -13.21
C ALA A 35 4.78 8.22 -12.31
N MET A 36 3.51 8.04 -12.65
CA MET A 36 2.39 8.53 -11.83
C MET A 36 2.32 7.84 -10.47
N SER A 37 2.60 6.53 -10.43
CA SER A 37 2.62 5.78 -9.18
C SER A 37 3.79 6.20 -8.26
N LEU A 38 4.96 6.46 -8.85
CA LEU A 38 6.11 6.99 -8.11
C LEU A 38 5.83 8.40 -7.58
N LEU A 39 5.23 9.26 -8.42
CA LEU A 39 4.85 10.62 -8.00
C LEU A 39 3.86 10.60 -6.83
N SER A 40 2.82 9.76 -6.90
CA SER A 40 1.86 9.60 -5.81
C SER A 40 2.53 9.10 -4.53
N ALA A 41 3.45 8.15 -4.66
CA ALA A 41 4.21 7.63 -3.53
C ALA A 41 5.09 8.71 -2.87
N ILE A 42 5.79 9.53 -3.66
CA ILE A 42 6.62 10.64 -3.15
C ILE A 42 5.75 11.72 -2.50
N ALA A 43 4.57 11.98 -3.06
CA ALA A 43 3.62 12.95 -2.52
C ALA A 43 2.89 12.45 -1.24
N GLY A 44 3.08 11.19 -0.85
CA GLY A 44 2.32 10.59 0.25
C GLY A 44 0.86 10.32 -0.07
N GLU A 45 0.51 10.33 -1.36
CA GLU A 45 -0.86 10.17 -1.84
C GLU A 45 -1.15 8.75 -2.30
N SER A 46 -2.40 8.36 -2.20
CA SER A 46 -2.86 7.05 -2.68
C SER A 46 -3.18 7.11 -4.17
N ILE A 47 -2.78 6.07 -4.92
CA ILE A 47 -3.15 5.91 -6.32
C ILE A 47 -4.07 4.71 -6.52
N PHE A 48 -5.08 4.87 -7.36
CA PHE A 48 -5.99 3.79 -7.75
C PHE A 48 -5.75 3.42 -9.21
N LEU A 49 -5.26 2.19 -9.46
CA LEU A 49 -5.05 1.67 -10.80
C LEU A 49 -6.25 0.82 -11.25
N LEU A 50 -7.02 1.35 -12.19
CA LEU A 50 -8.14 0.66 -12.81
C LEU A 50 -7.72 0.07 -14.16
N GLY A 51 -8.12 -1.16 -14.42
CA GLY A 51 -7.85 -1.82 -15.70
C GLY A 51 -8.22 -3.30 -15.68
N PRO A 52 -8.34 -3.93 -16.85
CA PRO A 52 -8.66 -5.35 -16.97
C PRO A 52 -7.59 -6.23 -16.30
N PRO A 53 -7.90 -7.49 -16.01
CA PRO A 53 -6.90 -8.44 -15.55
C PRO A 53 -5.78 -8.61 -16.59
N GLY A 54 -4.56 -8.89 -16.15
CA GLY A 54 -3.41 -9.10 -17.04
C GLY A 54 -2.66 -7.85 -17.51
N VAL A 55 -3.11 -6.62 -17.17
CA VAL A 55 -2.42 -5.38 -17.56
C VAL A 55 -1.24 -5.00 -16.66
N ALA A 56 -0.62 -5.98 -16.02
CA ALA A 56 0.60 -5.83 -15.23
C ALA A 56 0.51 -4.86 -14.02
N LYS A 57 -0.70 -4.63 -13.44
CA LYS A 57 -0.87 -3.79 -12.24
C LYS A 57 0.00 -4.26 -11.07
N SER A 58 -0.01 -5.56 -10.79
CA SER A 58 0.80 -6.18 -9.72
C SER A 58 2.31 -6.08 -10.00
N MET A 59 2.72 -6.07 -11.28
CA MET A 59 4.12 -5.85 -11.66
C MET A 59 4.56 -4.41 -11.33
N VAL A 60 3.72 -3.41 -11.62
CA VAL A 60 4.00 -2.01 -11.28
C VAL A 60 4.20 -1.88 -9.76
N ALA A 61 3.35 -2.50 -8.95
CA ALA A 61 3.48 -2.51 -7.49
C ALA A 61 4.80 -3.09 -7.01
N ARG A 62 5.18 -4.25 -7.54
CA ARG A 62 6.45 -4.92 -7.19
C ARG A 62 7.66 -4.09 -7.61
N ARG A 63 7.59 -3.42 -8.76
CA ARG A 63 8.64 -2.49 -9.20
C ARG A 63 8.77 -1.31 -8.26
N LEU A 64 7.67 -0.71 -7.88
CA LEU A 64 7.68 0.42 -6.93
C LEU A 64 8.24 0.03 -5.56
N LYS A 65 7.97 -1.17 -5.07
CA LYS A 65 8.59 -1.67 -3.84
C LYS A 65 10.12 -1.59 -3.89
N LEU A 66 10.72 -1.86 -5.05
CA LEU A 66 12.18 -1.78 -5.23
C LEU A 66 12.71 -0.34 -5.18
N ALA A 67 11.87 0.65 -5.42
CA ALA A 67 12.25 2.07 -5.36
C ALA A 67 12.51 2.55 -3.92
N PHE A 68 11.91 1.91 -2.93
CA PHE A 68 11.97 2.32 -1.53
C PHE A 68 12.83 1.35 -0.73
N ARG A 69 14.13 1.67 -0.62
CA ARG A 69 15.10 0.85 0.09
C ARG A 69 14.82 0.86 1.60
N GLY A 70 14.65 -0.34 2.19
CA GLY A 70 14.38 -0.49 3.61
C GLY A 70 12.93 -0.27 4.03
N ALA A 71 12.02 0.06 3.10
CA ALA A 71 10.60 0.20 3.38
C ALA A 71 9.94 -1.16 3.62
N SER A 72 9.10 -1.23 4.64
CA SER A 72 8.21 -2.36 4.87
C SER A 72 7.07 -2.34 3.84
N ALA A 73 6.75 -3.48 3.26
CA ALA A 73 5.70 -3.57 2.26
C ALA A 73 4.63 -4.59 2.65
N PHE A 74 3.38 -4.20 2.52
CA PHE A 74 2.22 -5.06 2.70
C PHE A 74 1.50 -5.27 1.37
N GLU A 75 1.42 -6.51 0.91
CA GLU A 75 0.73 -6.91 -0.33
C GLU A 75 -0.40 -7.87 0.01
N TYR A 76 -1.62 -7.57 -0.42
CA TYR A 76 -2.77 -8.40 -0.13
C TYR A 76 -3.77 -8.43 -1.30
N LEU A 77 -4.21 -9.63 -1.67
CA LEU A 77 -5.26 -9.85 -2.66
C LEU A 77 -6.62 -9.96 -1.96
N MET A 78 -7.47 -8.97 -2.15
CA MET A 78 -8.80 -8.94 -1.54
C MET A 78 -9.73 -10.01 -2.12
N SER A 79 -10.52 -10.61 -1.26
CA SER A 79 -11.62 -11.51 -1.61
C SER A 79 -12.86 -11.17 -0.80
N ARG A 80 -14.00 -11.76 -1.17
CA ARG A 80 -15.23 -11.63 -0.36
C ARG A 80 -15.12 -12.28 1.04
N PHE A 81 -14.15 -13.16 1.22
CA PHE A 81 -13.89 -13.86 2.48
C PHE A 81 -12.78 -13.21 3.30
N SER A 82 -12.13 -12.19 2.78
CA SER A 82 -11.09 -11.45 3.51
C SER A 82 -11.62 -10.88 4.81
N THR A 83 -10.86 -11.08 5.87
CA THR A 83 -11.21 -10.63 7.23
C THR A 83 -10.41 -9.39 7.62
N PRO A 84 -10.92 -8.54 8.53
CA PRO A 84 -10.17 -7.42 9.07
C PRO A 84 -8.87 -7.84 9.75
N ASP A 85 -8.81 -9.03 10.33
CA ASP A 85 -7.63 -9.54 11.04
C ASP A 85 -6.46 -9.87 10.12
N GLU A 86 -6.74 -10.29 8.88
CA GLU A 86 -5.71 -10.55 7.87
C GLU A 86 -5.07 -9.27 7.33
N ILE A 87 -5.75 -8.13 7.43
CA ILE A 87 -5.30 -6.86 6.88
C ILE A 87 -4.76 -5.94 7.98
N PHE A 88 -5.48 -5.82 9.08
CA PHE A 88 -5.16 -4.89 10.17
C PHE A 88 -4.45 -5.55 11.35
N GLY A 89 -4.26 -6.87 11.31
CA GLY A 89 -3.70 -7.68 12.37
C GLY A 89 -4.75 -8.23 13.35
N PRO A 90 -4.48 -9.39 13.95
CA PRO A 90 -5.38 -10.05 14.91
C PRO A 90 -5.46 -9.27 16.23
N VAL A 91 -6.52 -9.49 16.97
CA VAL A 91 -6.69 -8.93 18.32
C VAL A 91 -5.74 -9.63 19.30
N SER A 92 -5.07 -8.85 20.13
CA SER A 92 -4.21 -9.38 21.21
C SER A 92 -5.06 -9.98 22.33
N ILE A 93 -5.05 -11.31 22.46
CA ILE A 93 -5.81 -12.02 23.48
C ILE A 93 -5.24 -11.74 24.89
N SER A 94 -3.92 -11.58 25.01
CA SER A 94 -3.28 -11.26 26.30
C SER A 94 -3.73 -9.89 26.82
N LYS A 95 -3.67 -8.85 26.02
CA LYS A 95 -4.13 -7.51 26.41
C LYS A 95 -5.62 -7.45 26.70
N LEU A 96 -6.42 -8.23 25.98
CA LEU A 96 -7.85 -8.31 26.24
C LEU A 96 -8.16 -8.97 27.58
N LYS A 97 -7.36 -9.98 27.98
CA LYS A 97 -7.58 -10.73 29.26
C LYS A 97 -6.97 -10.02 30.46
N ASP A 98 -5.78 -9.45 30.30
CA ASP A 98 -4.98 -8.94 31.42
C ASP A 98 -5.26 -7.44 31.67
N GLU A 99 -5.58 -6.68 30.64
CA GLU A 99 -5.73 -5.23 30.71
C GLU A 99 -7.13 -4.74 30.31
N ASP A 100 -8.05 -5.65 29.94
CA ASP A 100 -9.39 -5.34 29.40
C ASP A 100 -9.33 -4.33 28.22
N THR A 101 -8.22 -4.37 27.47
CA THR A 101 -7.94 -3.41 26.39
C THR A 101 -8.01 -4.12 25.02
N TYR A 102 -8.84 -3.54 24.12
CA TYR A 102 -8.97 -4.03 22.75
C TYR A 102 -7.85 -3.45 21.88
N GLU A 103 -6.76 -4.20 21.73
CA GLU A 103 -5.62 -3.80 20.89
C GLU A 103 -5.30 -4.88 19.85
N ARG A 104 -4.81 -4.45 18.68
CA ARG A 104 -4.40 -5.35 17.60
C ARG A 104 -2.89 -5.47 17.53
N ILE A 105 -2.44 -6.66 17.13
CA ILE A 105 -1.04 -6.90 16.76
C ILE A 105 -0.88 -6.39 15.33
N VAL A 106 -0.32 -5.19 15.18
CA VAL A 106 -0.26 -4.48 13.88
C VAL A 106 1.07 -4.65 13.16
N GLU A 107 2.08 -5.20 13.82
CA GLU A 107 3.41 -5.41 13.24
C GLU A 107 3.35 -6.39 12.07
N GLY A 108 3.87 -5.98 10.91
CA GLY A 108 3.81 -6.76 9.68
C GLY A 108 2.48 -6.69 8.91
N TYR A 109 1.52 -5.92 9.40
CA TYR A 109 0.23 -5.69 8.74
C TYR A 109 0.13 -4.29 8.14
N LEU A 110 -0.97 -4.03 7.43
CA LEU A 110 -1.22 -2.75 6.76
C LEU A 110 -0.93 -1.51 7.63
N PRO A 111 -1.28 -1.49 8.95
CA PRO A 111 -1.06 -0.30 9.77
C PRO A 111 0.39 0.17 9.90
N THR A 112 1.35 -0.75 9.84
CA THR A 112 2.78 -0.47 10.04
C THR A 112 3.60 -0.53 8.75
N ALA A 113 2.95 -0.78 7.61
CA ALA A 113 3.63 -0.84 6.32
C ALA A 113 3.84 0.55 5.73
N ASP A 114 5.04 0.79 5.21
CA ASP A 114 5.39 2.02 4.48
C ASP A 114 4.80 2.04 3.07
N VAL A 115 4.75 0.87 2.43
CA VAL A 115 4.19 0.70 1.08
C VAL A 115 3.09 -0.36 1.14
N VAL A 116 1.89 0.00 0.74
CA VAL A 116 0.73 -0.90 0.75
C VAL A 116 0.22 -1.14 -0.66
N PHE A 117 0.10 -2.41 -1.02
CA PHE A 117 -0.51 -2.85 -2.27
C PHE A 117 -1.74 -3.73 -2.00
N LEU A 118 -2.91 -3.22 -2.35
CA LEU A 118 -4.17 -3.97 -2.23
C LEU A 118 -4.73 -4.24 -3.62
N ASP A 119 -4.78 -5.49 -4.02
CA ASP A 119 -5.38 -5.90 -5.28
C ASP A 119 -6.85 -6.30 -5.09
N GLU A 120 -7.65 -6.15 -6.14
CA GLU A 120 -9.07 -6.50 -6.20
C GLU A 120 -9.92 -5.89 -5.06
N ILE A 121 -9.63 -4.66 -4.71
CA ILE A 121 -10.18 -3.95 -3.54
C ILE A 121 -11.72 -3.91 -3.50
N TRP A 122 -12.38 -3.95 -4.66
CA TRP A 122 -13.85 -3.98 -4.77
C TRP A 122 -14.48 -5.28 -4.27
N LYS A 123 -13.68 -6.35 -4.11
CA LYS A 123 -14.15 -7.62 -3.53
C LYS A 123 -14.20 -7.59 -2.00
N ALA A 124 -13.61 -6.58 -1.37
CA ALA A 124 -13.60 -6.46 0.08
C ALA A 124 -15.02 -6.28 0.63
N GLY A 125 -15.34 -6.99 1.70
CA GLY A 125 -16.60 -6.84 2.41
C GLY A 125 -16.74 -5.48 3.12
N PRO A 126 -17.99 -5.09 3.50
CA PRO A 126 -18.27 -3.79 4.15
C PRO A 126 -17.40 -3.52 5.38
N ALA A 127 -17.15 -4.54 6.19
CA ALA A 127 -16.34 -4.41 7.41
C ALA A 127 -14.90 -3.96 7.19
N ILE A 128 -14.36 -4.19 5.99
CA ILE A 128 -13.03 -3.75 5.59
C ILE A 128 -13.10 -2.36 4.95
N GLN A 129 -14.12 -2.12 4.13
CA GLN A 129 -14.31 -0.86 3.43
C GLN A 129 -14.55 0.31 4.40
N ASP A 130 -15.38 0.15 5.42
CA ASP A 130 -15.67 1.17 6.42
C ASP A 130 -14.42 1.59 7.22
N ARG A 131 -13.60 0.63 7.65
CA ARG A 131 -12.36 0.91 8.38
C ARG A 131 -11.32 1.65 7.54
N LYS A 132 -11.35 1.46 6.24
CA LYS A 132 -10.46 2.11 5.30
C LYS A 132 -10.80 3.58 5.13
N SER A 133 -12.07 3.94 5.03
CA SER A 133 -12.53 5.33 4.92
C SER A 133 -12.19 6.15 6.17
N THR A 134 -12.31 5.56 7.35
CA THR A 134 -12.01 6.23 8.63
C THR A 134 -10.53 6.55 8.77
N ARG A 135 -9.62 5.72 8.23
CA ARG A 135 -8.19 5.95 8.35
C ARG A 135 -7.64 6.95 7.33
N LEU A 136 -8.23 7.00 6.14
CA LEU A 136 -7.89 8.01 5.14
C LEU A 136 -8.26 9.43 5.60
N ASN A 137 -9.31 9.58 6.44
CA ASN A 137 -9.71 10.85 7.01
C ASN A 137 -8.87 11.27 8.23
N SER A 138 -8.19 10.35 8.92
CA SER A 138 -7.38 10.68 10.11
C SER A 138 -5.94 11.11 9.78
N SER A 139 -5.47 10.92 8.55
CA SER A 139 -4.14 11.40 8.11
C SER A 139 -4.13 12.87 7.67
N HIS A 140 -5.28 13.56 7.69
CA HIS A 140 -5.43 14.99 7.39
C HIS A 140 -5.62 15.88 8.63
N LEU A 141 -5.41 15.34 9.82
CA LEU A 141 -5.37 16.09 11.06
C LEU A 141 -3.95 16.04 11.65
#